data_fb1cc5445aaf64710b0fa5a34c81609e
#
_entry.id   fb1cc5445aaf64710b0fa5a34c81609e
#
_cell.length_a   1.000
_cell.length_b   1.000
_cell.length_c   1.000
_cell.angle_alpha   90.00
_cell.angle_beta   90.00
_cell.angle_gamma   90.00
#
_symmetry.space_group_name_H-M   'P 1'
#
loop_
_entity.id
_entity.type
_entity.pdbx_description
1 polymer ?
#
loop_
_entity_poly.entity_id
_entity_poly.type
_entity_poly.pdbx_seq_one_letter_code
_entity_poly.pdbx_strand_id
1 'polypeptide(L)'
;MCETAIGFPRIRASAPAILMQGIFYPSKAIIQGRIVVNATTVLRAFKPNTTLFGYASFLAVNAAGAWGGVFPFLPMKLQEPQTLFWFFLVQSLVFAACFFLSVVGSYHLPGPTRLFIVRLSAVPYLLGWFCLIGAMYLDAWTLPLVIAGGGFIGVGSAGFYMLWQRLFASQDSDAGNHDLILGTAYASVLYFALHLIPRAVTVYLIPLVITPFFALAISLKSREINFDQPMFEDVPKKNRGVYRQAISTLARPALCVGSLGLCAGLIRALAIDDPAIGSLVNALSMGASLVTAVAFMVLWQFKSVRLNVVSLFRIVFPVIITGFVLLPFLGDVYARWLAAVLYAAYSVTIMLMMIQCAQSSRDHGTNPVFVYEFFGGVVYALHDAGFIGGTLAGQVAIPGLSSHAVVALGAGYLLGFMYFFGQGGFHSALRGAHRSVPDVELVSLGPTPDGSAKREGTVRPARKHADGEPVYQDRISKQAARICQEFRLSAREAEVMEHIVRGKTVVRIAEELVISENTVRMHSKRIYAKLDIHKKQDLIDLVDSFDPEPGS
;
A
#
# COMPACT_ATOMS: atom_id res chain seq x y z
N MET A 1 46.47 51.43 -26.20
CA MET A 1 45.25 52.24 -26.03
C MET A 1 44.06 51.33 -26.37
N CYS A 2 43.12 51.28 -25.43
CA CYS A 2 41.84 50.55 -25.43
C CYS A 2 41.89 49.02 -25.38
N GLU A 3 41.92 48.53 -24.16
CA GLU A 3 41.43 47.25 -23.74
C GLU A 3 39.89 47.27 -23.79
N THR A 4 39.28 46.28 -24.43
CA THR A 4 37.86 45.95 -24.29
C THR A 4 37.72 44.60 -23.60
N ALA A 5 37.35 44.65 -22.34
CA ALA A 5 37.02 43.48 -21.53
C ALA A 5 35.65 42.91 -21.94
N ILE A 6 35.63 41.65 -22.41
CA ILE A 6 34.42 40.89 -22.67
C ILE A 6 34.04 40.20 -21.36
N GLY A 7 32.92 40.69 -20.73
CA GLY A 7 32.34 40.08 -19.54
C GLY A 7 31.56 38.82 -19.88
N PHE A 8 31.97 37.69 -19.33
CA PHE A 8 31.20 36.45 -19.31
C PHE A 8 30.09 36.54 -18.24
N PRO A 9 28.86 36.17 -18.54
CA PRO A 9 27.82 36.10 -17.52
C PRO A 9 28.07 34.88 -16.62
N ARG A 10 28.11 35.11 -15.31
CA ARG A 10 28.10 34.09 -14.28
C ARG A 10 26.84 33.25 -14.39
N ILE A 11 26.94 32.02 -14.84
CA ILE A 11 25.88 31.01 -14.75
C ILE A 11 25.81 30.61 -13.27
N ARG A 12 24.78 31.08 -12.57
CA ARG A 12 24.42 30.59 -11.22
C ARG A 12 23.98 29.12 -11.39
N ALA A 13 24.76 28.20 -10.87
CA ALA A 13 24.38 26.84 -10.67
C ALA A 13 23.31 26.74 -9.56
N SER A 14 22.03 26.61 -9.97
CA SER A 14 20.90 26.38 -9.07
C SER A 14 20.03 25.22 -9.56
N ALA A 15 20.64 24.07 -9.81
CA ALA A 15 19.91 22.93 -10.35
C ALA A 15 19.73 21.67 -9.45
N PRO A 16 20.25 21.54 -8.21
CA PRO A 16 19.85 20.37 -7.42
C PRO A 16 18.80 20.64 -6.32
N ALA A 17 18.44 21.89 -6.00
CA ALA A 17 17.52 22.17 -4.89
C ALA A 17 16.03 21.98 -5.26
N ILE A 18 15.67 22.07 -6.53
CA ILE A 18 14.26 21.99 -6.98
C ILE A 18 13.75 20.54 -7.03
N LEU A 19 14.63 19.57 -7.24
CA LEU A 19 14.24 18.16 -7.33
C LEU A 19 13.88 17.51 -5.98
N MET A 20 14.40 18.04 -4.88
CA MET A 20 14.08 17.52 -3.53
C MET A 20 12.86 18.20 -2.89
N GLN A 21 12.44 19.37 -3.36
CA GLN A 21 11.27 20.08 -2.79
C GLN A 21 9.92 19.44 -3.14
N GLY A 22 9.86 18.55 -4.12
CA GLY A 22 8.63 17.86 -4.50
C GLY A 22 8.30 16.61 -3.66
N ILE A 23 9.23 16.08 -2.86
CA ILE A 23 9.03 14.88 -2.05
C ILE A 23 8.73 15.21 -0.58
N PHE A 24 9.34 16.27 -0.06
CA PHE A 24 9.17 16.72 1.31
C PHE A 24 8.79 18.19 1.31
N TYR A 25 7.53 18.51 1.60
CA TYR A 25 7.15 19.86 1.98
C TYR A 25 7.54 20.08 3.45
N PRO A 26 8.59 20.85 3.78
CA PRO A 26 8.81 21.24 5.14
C PRO A 26 7.79 22.32 5.49
N SER A 27 6.85 22.04 6.39
CA SER A 27 6.15 23.11 7.09
C SER A 27 7.20 23.99 7.77
N LYS A 28 7.19 25.29 7.45
CA LYS A 28 8.10 26.29 8.02
C LYS A 28 7.80 26.45 9.50
N ALA A 29 8.54 25.76 10.34
CA ALA A 29 8.74 26.11 11.74
C ALA A 29 10.10 25.60 12.21
N ILE A 30 11.15 26.32 11.87
CA ILE A 30 12.41 26.23 12.59
C ILE A 30 12.40 27.34 13.62
N ILE A 31 12.02 27.02 14.84
CA ILE A 31 12.35 27.79 16.03
C ILE A 31 13.25 26.92 16.90
N GLN A 32 14.40 27.47 17.26
CA GLN A 32 15.44 26.92 18.10
C GLN A 32 14.91 26.09 19.28
N GLY A 33 14.88 24.78 19.09
CA GLY A 33 14.67 23.80 20.15
C GLY A 33 15.54 22.59 19.84
N ARG A 34 16.60 22.35 20.62
CA ARG A 34 17.33 21.08 20.62
C ARG A 34 16.29 19.98 20.85
N ILE A 35 16.01 19.17 19.81
CA ILE A 35 15.21 17.96 19.94
C ILE A 35 16.03 17.00 20.80
N VAL A 36 15.76 16.97 22.10
CA VAL A 36 16.27 15.91 22.98
C VAL A 36 15.43 14.69 22.66
N VAL A 37 15.96 13.84 21.78
CA VAL A 37 15.35 12.55 21.46
C VAL A 37 15.36 11.71 22.74
N ASN A 38 14.21 11.60 23.38
CA ASN A 38 14.08 10.75 24.54
C ASN A 38 14.07 9.29 24.03
N ALA A 39 15.18 8.58 24.16
CA ALA A 39 15.36 7.20 23.72
C ALA A 39 14.21 6.28 24.21
N THR A 40 13.63 6.57 25.36
CA THR A 40 12.49 5.82 25.91
C THR A 40 11.21 6.01 25.10
N THR A 41 10.98 7.16 24.50
CA THR A 41 9.81 7.42 23.63
C THR A 41 9.94 6.66 22.32
N VAL A 42 11.13 6.69 21.72
CA VAL A 42 11.42 5.91 20.51
C VAL A 42 11.28 4.41 20.77
N LEU A 43 11.84 3.90 21.87
CA LEU A 43 11.74 2.49 22.23
C LEU A 43 10.29 2.05 22.49
N ARG A 44 9.44 2.90 23.04
CA ARG A 44 7.99 2.60 23.19
C ARG A 44 7.27 2.44 21.87
N ALA A 45 7.63 3.23 20.85
CA ALA A 45 7.06 3.12 19.52
C ALA A 45 7.39 1.80 18.82
N PHE A 46 8.48 1.13 19.24
CA PHE A 46 8.88 -0.19 18.71
C PHE A 46 8.38 -1.37 19.56
N LYS A 47 7.45 -1.13 20.50
CA LYS A 47 6.96 -2.22 21.35
C LYS A 47 6.10 -3.20 20.56
N PRO A 48 6.42 -4.52 20.55
CA PRO A 48 5.66 -5.52 19.81
C PRO A 48 4.28 -5.76 20.44
N ASN A 49 3.30 -6.07 19.59
CA ASN A 49 1.98 -6.54 19.97
C ASN A 49 1.57 -7.77 19.13
N THR A 50 0.45 -8.41 19.48
CA THR A 50 -0.02 -9.63 18.79
C THR A 50 -0.39 -9.36 17.32
N THR A 51 -0.97 -8.21 17.02
CA THR A 51 -1.31 -7.80 15.65
C THR A 51 -0.05 -7.70 14.80
N LEU A 52 0.93 -6.98 15.33
CA LEU A 52 2.21 -6.76 14.68
C LEU A 52 2.96 -8.06 14.40
N PHE A 53 3.09 -8.94 15.42
CA PHE A 53 3.77 -10.23 15.25
C PHE A 53 3.02 -11.17 14.31
N GLY A 54 1.69 -11.18 14.35
CA GLY A 54 0.87 -11.97 13.44
C GLY A 54 1.08 -11.54 12.00
N TYR A 55 0.99 -10.23 11.72
CA TYR A 55 1.24 -9.68 10.39
C TYR A 55 2.69 -9.90 9.92
N ALA A 56 3.65 -9.66 10.80
CA ALA A 56 5.06 -9.88 10.51
C ALA A 56 5.36 -11.34 10.14
N SER A 57 4.79 -12.29 10.87
CA SER A 57 4.93 -13.71 10.60
C SER A 57 4.33 -14.10 9.25
N PHE A 58 3.13 -13.60 8.94
CA PHE A 58 2.50 -13.81 7.63
C PHE A 58 3.38 -13.26 6.50
N LEU A 59 3.82 -12.01 6.61
CA LEU A 59 4.58 -11.35 5.55
C LEU A 59 5.96 -12.02 5.36
N ALA A 60 6.64 -12.41 6.44
CA ALA A 60 7.92 -13.13 6.38
C ALA A 60 7.79 -14.49 5.67
N VAL A 61 6.76 -15.27 6.01
CA VAL A 61 6.50 -16.56 5.38
C VAL A 61 6.10 -16.39 3.91
N ASN A 62 5.28 -15.38 3.62
CA ASN A 62 4.87 -15.10 2.25
C ASN A 62 6.05 -14.63 1.38
N ALA A 63 6.95 -13.81 1.92
CA ALA A 63 8.18 -13.42 1.25
C ALA A 63 9.11 -14.62 0.99
N ALA A 64 9.20 -15.56 1.94
CA ALA A 64 10.02 -16.75 1.81
C ALA A 64 9.45 -17.78 0.80
N GLY A 65 8.12 -17.89 0.71
CA GLY A 65 7.45 -18.93 -0.07
C GLY A 65 6.83 -18.48 -1.39
N ALA A 66 6.45 -17.21 -1.51
CA ALA A 66 5.68 -16.74 -2.66
C ALA A 66 6.39 -15.69 -3.52
N TRP A 67 7.40 -15.01 -2.98
CA TRP A 67 8.11 -13.94 -3.67
C TRP A 67 9.53 -14.34 -4.05
N GLY A 68 10.13 -13.66 -4.99
CA GLY A 68 11.55 -13.74 -5.29
C GLY A 68 12.03 -14.91 -6.15
N GLY A 69 11.17 -15.83 -6.58
CA GLY A 69 11.50 -16.84 -7.59
C GLY A 69 12.28 -18.06 -7.11
N VAL A 70 12.44 -18.29 -5.80
CA VAL A 70 13.08 -19.48 -5.23
C VAL A 70 12.38 -19.94 -3.96
N PHE A 71 12.52 -21.25 -3.65
CA PHE A 71 12.09 -21.83 -2.38
C PHE A 71 13.29 -22.02 -1.45
N PRO A 72 13.74 -20.98 -0.71
CA PRO A 72 14.99 -21.07 0.03
C PRO A 72 15.02 -22.17 1.09
N PHE A 73 13.85 -22.65 1.53
CA PHE A 73 13.71 -23.69 2.56
C PHE A 73 13.38 -25.07 2.02
N LEU A 74 13.13 -25.22 0.71
CA LEU A 74 12.85 -26.50 0.08
C LEU A 74 14.11 -27.12 -0.54
N PRO A 75 14.16 -28.45 -0.70
CA PRO A 75 15.28 -29.14 -1.33
C PRO A 75 15.57 -28.66 -2.74
N MET A 76 16.84 -28.73 -3.15
CA MET A 76 17.28 -28.29 -4.48
C MET A 76 16.56 -29.01 -5.63
N LYS A 77 16.11 -30.27 -5.44
CA LYS A 77 15.32 -30.99 -6.45
C LYS A 77 14.01 -30.32 -6.84
N LEU A 78 13.44 -29.47 -5.96
CA LEU A 78 12.25 -28.68 -6.26
C LEU A 78 12.57 -27.29 -6.84
N GLN A 79 13.85 -26.96 -6.95
CA GLN A 79 14.30 -25.65 -7.46
C GLN A 79 14.73 -25.72 -8.93
N GLU A 80 14.21 -26.69 -9.67
CA GLU A 80 14.36 -26.74 -11.12
C GLU A 80 13.55 -25.64 -11.79
N PRO A 81 14.07 -24.98 -12.84
CA PRO A 81 13.39 -23.86 -13.51
C PRO A 81 11.96 -24.17 -13.91
N GLN A 82 11.69 -25.37 -14.44
CA GLN A 82 10.35 -25.79 -14.85
C GLN A 82 9.39 -25.90 -13.65
N THR A 83 9.85 -26.49 -12.53
CA THR A 83 9.05 -26.63 -11.30
C THR A 83 8.73 -25.27 -10.69
N LEU A 84 9.72 -24.39 -10.61
CA LEU A 84 9.56 -23.01 -10.12
C LEU A 84 8.61 -22.21 -11.02
N PHE A 85 8.76 -22.33 -12.34
CA PHE A 85 7.88 -21.65 -13.29
C PHE A 85 6.41 -22.02 -13.07
N TRP A 86 6.07 -23.31 -13.02
CA TRP A 86 4.69 -23.75 -12.83
C TRP A 86 4.12 -23.33 -11.47
N PHE A 87 4.93 -23.43 -10.41
CA PHE A 87 4.51 -22.97 -9.09
C PHE A 87 4.14 -21.47 -9.11
N PHE A 88 5.06 -20.64 -9.57
CA PHE A 88 4.86 -19.18 -9.53
C PHE A 88 3.80 -18.71 -10.51
N LEU A 89 3.70 -19.33 -11.68
CA LEU A 89 2.64 -19.01 -12.64
C LEU A 89 1.25 -19.29 -12.03
N VAL A 90 1.04 -20.48 -11.49
CA VAL A 90 -0.26 -20.86 -10.92
C VAL A 90 -0.54 -20.03 -9.66
N GLN A 91 0.44 -19.88 -8.79
CA GLN A 91 0.30 -19.09 -7.57
C GLN A 91 -0.08 -17.64 -7.88
N SER A 92 0.60 -16.98 -8.80
CA SER A 92 0.33 -15.59 -9.20
C SER A 92 -1.04 -15.45 -9.86
N LEU A 93 -1.35 -16.28 -10.86
CA LEU A 93 -2.64 -16.23 -11.56
C LEU A 93 -3.83 -16.47 -10.62
N VAL A 94 -3.72 -17.44 -9.73
CA VAL A 94 -4.77 -17.73 -8.73
C VAL A 94 -4.89 -16.57 -7.74
N PHE A 95 -3.76 -16.02 -7.29
CA PHE A 95 -3.74 -14.86 -6.40
C PHE A 95 -4.44 -13.65 -7.03
N ALA A 96 -4.08 -13.27 -8.26
CA ALA A 96 -4.72 -12.19 -8.99
C ALA A 96 -6.21 -12.47 -9.26
N ALA A 97 -6.56 -13.71 -9.65
CA ALA A 97 -7.95 -14.11 -9.84
C ALA A 97 -8.78 -13.97 -8.56
N CYS A 98 -8.23 -14.32 -7.39
CA CYS A 98 -8.89 -14.12 -6.10
C CYS A 98 -9.21 -12.63 -5.86
N PHE A 99 -8.29 -11.72 -6.18
CA PHE A 99 -8.54 -10.28 -6.05
C PHE A 99 -9.70 -9.83 -6.96
N PHE A 100 -9.70 -10.20 -8.23
CA PHE A 100 -10.78 -9.83 -9.15
C PHE A 100 -12.14 -10.45 -8.76
N LEU A 101 -12.16 -11.72 -8.38
CA LEU A 101 -13.37 -12.39 -7.91
C LEU A 101 -13.91 -11.73 -6.64
N SER A 102 -13.01 -11.33 -5.74
CA SER A 102 -13.40 -10.65 -4.50
C SER A 102 -13.91 -9.23 -4.74
N VAL A 103 -13.36 -8.47 -5.72
CA VAL A 103 -13.94 -7.18 -6.16
C VAL A 103 -15.38 -7.36 -6.60
N VAL A 104 -15.65 -8.34 -7.47
CA VAL A 104 -16.99 -8.65 -7.96
C VAL A 104 -17.89 -9.12 -6.82
N GLY A 105 -17.39 -9.98 -5.96
CA GLY A 105 -18.08 -10.50 -4.78
C GLY A 105 -18.41 -9.40 -3.77
N SER A 106 -17.45 -8.56 -3.42
CA SER A 106 -17.63 -7.44 -2.48
C SER A 106 -18.62 -6.39 -3.03
N TYR A 107 -18.68 -6.22 -4.37
CA TYR A 107 -19.63 -5.31 -5.00
C TYR A 107 -21.06 -5.84 -4.99
N HIS A 108 -21.26 -7.13 -5.32
CA HIS A 108 -22.61 -7.71 -5.47
C HIS A 108 -23.11 -8.40 -4.20
N LEU A 109 -22.23 -9.05 -3.45
CA LEU A 109 -22.52 -9.95 -2.32
C LEU A 109 -21.57 -9.68 -1.14
N PRO A 110 -21.55 -8.47 -0.55
CA PRO A 110 -20.53 -8.10 0.46
C PRO A 110 -20.54 -9.01 1.70
N GLY A 111 -21.71 -9.41 2.18
CA GLY A 111 -21.84 -10.29 3.34
C GLY A 111 -21.23 -11.69 3.12
N PRO A 112 -21.69 -12.45 2.10
CA PRO A 112 -21.11 -13.75 1.76
C PRO A 112 -19.63 -13.69 1.46
N THR A 113 -19.16 -12.68 0.70
CA THR A 113 -17.73 -12.52 0.36
C THR A 113 -16.88 -12.35 1.61
N ARG A 114 -17.33 -11.54 2.58
CA ARG A 114 -16.64 -11.35 3.85
C ARG A 114 -16.48 -12.66 4.62
N LEU A 115 -17.53 -13.50 4.69
CA LEU A 115 -17.47 -14.80 5.36
C LEU A 115 -16.56 -15.79 4.63
N PHE A 116 -16.61 -15.76 3.29
CA PHE A 116 -15.80 -16.62 2.44
C PHE A 116 -14.30 -16.34 2.63
N ILE A 117 -13.89 -15.07 2.60
CA ILE A 117 -12.50 -14.66 2.82
C ILE A 117 -12.00 -15.15 4.19
N VAL A 118 -12.78 -14.97 5.27
CA VAL A 118 -12.38 -15.42 6.60
C VAL A 118 -12.20 -16.94 6.67
N ARG A 119 -13.10 -17.71 6.06
CA ARG A 119 -13.08 -19.17 6.15
C ARG A 119 -12.04 -19.82 5.23
N LEU A 120 -11.76 -19.20 4.08
CA LEU A 120 -10.90 -19.81 3.06
C LEU A 120 -9.44 -19.33 3.07
N SER A 121 -9.03 -18.44 3.97
CA SER A 121 -7.64 -17.98 4.00
C SER A 121 -6.70 -19.03 4.59
N ALA A 122 -6.99 -19.56 5.77
CA ALA A 122 -6.08 -20.40 6.53
C ALA A 122 -5.97 -21.82 5.97
N VAL A 123 -7.10 -22.45 5.62
CA VAL A 123 -7.11 -23.86 5.18
C VAL A 123 -6.38 -24.06 3.86
N PRO A 124 -6.65 -23.29 2.78
CA PRO A 124 -5.88 -23.41 1.56
C PRO A 124 -4.39 -23.13 1.76
N TYR A 125 -4.05 -22.11 2.55
CA TYR A 125 -2.64 -21.78 2.80
C TYR A 125 -1.87 -22.96 3.42
N LEU A 126 -2.45 -23.62 4.42
CA LEU A 126 -1.89 -24.83 5.03
C LEU A 126 -1.82 -26.01 4.04
N LEU A 127 -2.90 -26.25 3.28
CA LEU A 127 -2.92 -27.32 2.28
C LEU A 127 -1.83 -27.11 1.23
N GLY A 128 -1.58 -25.87 0.82
CA GLY A 128 -0.52 -25.54 -0.12
C GLY A 128 0.86 -25.93 0.41
N TRP A 129 1.16 -25.62 1.66
CA TRP A 129 2.42 -26.05 2.29
C TRP A 129 2.51 -27.57 2.42
N PHE A 130 1.41 -28.27 2.76
CA PHE A 130 1.41 -29.74 2.80
C PHE A 130 1.59 -30.37 1.41
N CYS A 131 1.06 -29.76 0.35
CA CYS A 131 1.34 -30.18 -1.02
C CYS A 131 2.84 -30.05 -1.35
N LEU A 132 3.48 -28.94 -0.98
CA LEU A 132 4.92 -28.76 -1.18
C LEU A 132 5.76 -29.77 -0.39
N ILE A 133 5.37 -30.06 0.87
CA ILE A 133 6.01 -31.12 1.66
C ILE A 133 5.79 -32.49 0.99
N GLY A 134 4.57 -32.79 0.55
CA GLY A 134 4.27 -34.01 -0.17
C GLY A 134 5.12 -34.20 -1.43
N ALA A 135 5.36 -33.11 -2.17
CA ALA A 135 6.22 -33.14 -3.35
C ALA A 135 7.69 -33.49 -3.05
N MET A 136 8.14 -33.34 -1.79
CA MET A 136 9.49 -33.74 -1.37
C MET A 136 9.65 -35.28 -1.29
N TYR A 137 8.56 -35.98 -1.04
CA TYR A 137 8.56 -37.44 -0.77
C TYR A 137 7.94 -38.27 -1.89
N LEU A 138 7.08 -37.65 -2.72
CA LEU A 138 6.33 -38.34 -3.76
C LEU A 138 6.82 -37.95 -5.14
N ASP A 139 7.97 -38.48 -5.56
CA ASP A 139 8.66 -38.09 -6.81
C ASP A 139 7.76 -38.19 -8.06
N ALA A 140 6.90 -39.21 -8.16
CA ALA A 140 5.96 -39.38 -9.27
C ALA A 140 4.88 -38.24 -9.31
N TRP A 141 4.62 -37.57 -8.19
CA TRP A 141 3.60 -36.54 -8.03
C TRP A 141 4.18 -35.16 -7.81
N THR A 142 5.49 -34.99 -7.95
CA THR A 142 6.16 -33.70 -7.66
C THR A 142 5.50 -32.51 -8.37
N LEU A 143 5.41 -32.54 -9.69
CA LEU A 143 4.86 -31.44 -10.47
C LEU A 143 3.36 -31.20 -10.18
N PRO A 144 2.46 -32.18 -10.16
CA PRO A 144 1.07 -31.99 -9.76
C PRO A 144 0.91 -31.40 -8.37
N LEU A 145 1.70 -31.87 -7.39
CA LEU A 145 1.64 -31.35 -6.01
C LEU A 145 2.19 -29.93 -5.90
N VAL A 146 3.22 -29.58 -6.66
CA VAL A 146 3.76 -28.21 -6.70
C VAL A 146 2.75 -27.25 -7.34
N ILE A 147 2.09 -27.64 -8.43
CA ILE A 147 1.03 -26.86 -9.07
C ILE A 147 -0.14 -26.65 -8.11
N ALA A 148 -0.63 -27.72 -7.48
CA ALA A 148 -1.71 -27.64 -6.48
C ALA A 148 -1.30 -26.79 -5.29
N GLY A 149 -0.07 -26.95 -4.80
CA GLY A 149 0.50 -26.14 -3.73
C GLY A 149 0.54 -24.64 -4.06
N GLY A 150 0.96 -24.30 -5.28
CA GLY A 150 0.93 -22.93 -5.79
C GLY A 150 -0.48 -22.35 -5.79
N GLY A 151 -1.45 -23.10 -6.31
CA GLY A 151 -2.85 -22.69 -6.32
C GLY A 151 -3.40 -22.44 -4.91
N PHE A 152 -3.21 -23.37 -4.00
CA PHE A 152 -3.67 -23.25 -2.61
C PHE A 152 -2.97 -22.10 -1.85
N ILE A 153 -1.67 -21.92 -2.01
CA ILE A 153 -0.94 -20.78 -1.44
C ILE A 153 -1.45 -19.47 -2.05
N GLY A 154 -1.75 -19.44 -3.35
CA GLY A 154 -2.33 -18.26 -4.02
C GLY A 154 -3.65 -17.83 -3.40
N VAL A 155 -4.60 -18.77 -3.20
CA VAL A 155 -5.88 -18.51 -2.53
C VAL A 155 -5.66 -18.00 -1.10
N GLY A 156 -4.86 -18.73 -0.32
CA GLY A 156 -4.62 -18.42 1.09
C GLY A 156 -3.92 -17.08 1.28
N SER A 157 -2.88 -16.79 0.48
CA SER A 157 -2.17 -15.49 0.52
C SER A 157 -3.10 -14.34 0.22
N ALA A 158 -3.91 -14.43 -0.85
CA ALA A 158 -4.88 -13.40 -1.20
C ALA A 158 -5.84 -13.14 -0.04
N GLY A 159 -6.41 -14.19 0.54
CA GLY A 159 -7.32 -14.06 1.67
C GLY A 159 -6.66 -13.42 2.90
N PHE A 160 -5.43 -13.79 3.24
CA PHE A 160 -4.73 -13.17 4.38
C PHE A 160 -4.40 -11.70 4.13
N TYR A 161 -3.98 -11.31 2.92
CA TYR A 161 -3.78 -9.88 2.60
C TYR A 161 -5.06 -9.07 2.78
N MET A 162 -6.20 -9.59 2.32
CA MET A 162 -7.51 -8.95 2.50
C MET A 162 -7.92 -8.84 3.98
N LEU A 163 -7.65 -9.88 4.78
CA LEU A 163 -7.96 -9.88 6.21
C LEU A 163 -7.11 -8.87 6.97
N TRP A 164 -5.79 -8.82 6.71
CA TRP A 164 -4.90 -7.85 7.33
C TRP A 164 -5.25 -6.42 6.92
N GLN A 165 -5.54 -6.20 5.63
CA GLN A 165 -5.97 -4.89 5.14
C GLN A 165 -7.25 -4.41 5.82
N ARG A 166 -8.23 -5.31 5.98
CA ARG A 166 -9.47 -5.01 6.71
C ARG A 166 -9.20 -4.63 8.16
N LEU A 167 -8.31 -5.36 8.84
CA LEU A 167 -7.94 -5.07 10.22
C LEU A 167 -7.27 -3.69 10.33
N PHE A 168 -6.27 -3.40 9.51
CA PHE A 168 -5.58 -2.09 9.54
C PHE A 168 -6.50 -0.92 9.21
N ALA A 169 -7.42 -1.09 8.27
CA ALA A 169 -8.40 -0.06 7.96
C ALA A 169 -9.42 0.16 9.07
N SER A 170 -9.74 -0.87 9.87
CA SER A 170 -10.70 -0.78 10.98
C SER A 170 -10.15 -0.11 12.23
N GLN A 171 -8.82 -0.03 12.35
CA GLN A 171 -8.15 0.64 13.46
C GLN A 171 -8.11 2.16 13.24
N ASP A 172 -7.84 2.92 14.31
CA ASP A 172 -7.51 4.33 14.18
C ASP A 172 -6.32 4.52 13.24
N SER A 173 -6.28 5.66 12.53
CA SER A 173 -5.28 5.92 11.47
C SER A 173 -3.85 5.70 11.98
N ASP A 174 -3.56 6.20 13.19
CA ASP A 174 -2.22 6.12 13.75
C ASP A 174 -1.87 4.69 14.14
N ALA A 175 -2.79 3.98 14.78
CA ALA A 175 -2.59 2.59 15.19
C ALA A 175 -2.45 1.64 13.99
N GLY A 176 -3.34 1.76 12.99
CA GLY A 176 -3.32 0.92 11.80
C GLY A 176 -2.06 1.12 10.95
N ASN A 177 -1.66 2.37 10.73
CA ASN A 177 -0.44 2.70 9.99
C ASN A 177 0.82 2.26 10.77
N HIS A 178 0.84 2.47 12.09
CA HIS A 178 1.91 2.00 12.97
C HIS A 178 2.10 0.48 12.88
N ASP A 179 1.02 -0.29 13.06
CA ASP A 179 1.08 -1.75 13.04
C ASP A 179 1.49 -2.28 11.64
N LEU A 180 1.08 -1.62 10.56
CA LEU A 180 1.44 -1.98 9.21
C LEU A 180 2.94 -1.71 8.94
N ILE A 181 3.43 -0.51 9.24
CA ILE A 181 4.82 -0.11 8.97
C ILE A 181 5.77 -0.92 9.85
N LEU A 182 5.51 -0.94 11.15
CA LEU A 182 6.37 -1.66 12.09
C LEU A 182 6.30 -3.18 11.89
N GLY A 183 5.13 -3.71 11.54
CA GLY A 183 4.96 -5.12 11.16
C GLY A 183 5.77 -5.50 9.94
N THR A 184 5.93 -4.60 8.95
CA THR A 184 6.81 -4.80 7.79
C THR A 184 8.28 -4.84 8.22
N ALA A 185 8.71 -3.98 9.17
CA ALA A 185 10.05 -4.04 9.72
C ALA A 185 10.32 -5.36 10.45
N TYR A 186 9.40 -5.78 11.32
CA TYR A 186 9.52 -7.07 12.03
C TYR A 186 9.46 -8.27 11.09
N ALA A 187 8.68 -8.20 9.99
CA ALA A 187 8.65 -9.24 8.98
C ALA A 187 10.02 -9.45 8.34
N SER A 188 10.74 -8.37 8.06
CA SER A 188 12.09 -8.44 7.52
C SER A 188 13.06 -9.07 8.51
N VAL A 189 12.97 -8.71 9.79
CA VAL A 189 13.79 -9.33 10.85
C VAL A 189 13.49 -10.82 10.97
N LEU A 190 12.19 -11.21 10.99
CA LEU A 190 11.79 -12.61 11.04
C LEU A 190 12.25 -13.39 9.81
N TYR A 191 12.15 -12.79 8.62
CA TYR A 191 12.64 -13.39 7.38
C TYR A 191 14.13 -13.75 7.49
N PHE A 192 14.98 -12.82 7.92
CA PHE A 192 16.40 -13.10 8.12
C PHE A 192 16.65 -14.11 9.25
N ALA A 193 15.87 -14.05 10.34
CA ALA A 193 15.97 -15.02 11.43
C ALA A 193 15.64 -16.45 10.97
N LEU A 194 14.68 -16.63 10.06
CA LEU A 194 14.36 -17.95 9.50
C LEU A 194 15.54 -18.56 8.74
N HIS A 195 16.43 -17.76 8.15
CA HIS A 195 17.63 -18.25 7.47
C HIS A 195 18.73 -18.73 8.41
N LEU A 196 18.65 -18.37 9.70
CA LEU A 196 19.57 -18.89 10.73
C LEU A 196 19.18 -20.30 11.21
N ILE A 197 17.95 -20.70 10.93
CA ILE A 197 17.43 -22.03 11.29
C ILE A 197 17.76 -23.03 10.15
N PRO A 198 18.18 -24.26 10.46
CA PRO A 198 18.42 -25.28 9.43
C PRO A 198 17.19 -25.49 8.54
N ARG A 199 17.39 -25.55 7.22
CA ARG A 199 16.31 -25.68 6.22
C ARG A 199 15.37 -26.84 6.50
N ALA A 200 15.91 -27.99 6.91
CA ALA A 200 15.15 -29.19 7.28
C ALA A 200 14.16 -28.95 8.44
N VAL A 201 14.44 -27.97 9.32
CA VAL A 201 13.52 -27.60 10.41
C VAL A 201 12.53 -26.55 9.92
N THR A 202 13.00 -25.55 9.17
CA THR A 202 12.17 -24.42 8.73
C THR A 202 11.02 -24.86 7.83
N VAL A 203 11.23 -25.88 6.98
CA VAL A 203 10.20 -26.40 6.07
C VAL A 203 8.97 -26.94 6.82
N TYR A 204 9.16 -27.46 8.04
CA TYR A 204 8.06 -27.93 8.91
C TYR A 204 7.61 -26.84 9.91
N LEU A 205 8.54 -26.00 10.36
CA LEU A 205 8.25 -24.91 11.29
C LEU A 205 7.23 -23.94 10.71
N ILE A 206 7.34 -23.61 9.42
CA ILE A 206 6.43 -22.69 8.72
C ILE A 206 4.98 -23.20 8.78
N PRO A 207 4.62 -24.38 8.25
CA PRO A 207 3.22 -24.84 8.24
C PRO A 207 2.69 -25.27 9.61
N LEU A 208 3.53 -25.82 10.49
CA LEU A 208 3.06 -26.41 11.74
C LEU A 208 3.00 -25.41 12.92
N VAL A 209 3.81 -24.35 12.88
CA VAL A 209 3.89 -23.40 13.99
C VAL A 209 3.56 -21.96 13.52
N ILE A 210 4.28 -21.45 12.53
CA ILE A 210 4.18 -20.04 12.16
C ILE A 210 2.83 -19.75 11.48
N THR A 211 2.40 -20.61 10.56
CA THR A 211 1.11 -20.44 9.86
C THR A 211 -0.10 -20.51 10.81
N PRO A 212 -0.23 -21.51 11.68
CA PRO A 212 -1.28 -21.50 12.70
C PRO A 212 -1.23 -20.29 13.62
N PHE A 213 -0.03 -19.82 13.98
CA PHE A 213 0.14 -18.65 14.83
C PHE A 213 -0.45 -17.38 14.19
N PHE A 214 -0.07 -17.03 12.97
CA PHE A 214 -0.61 -15.82 12.36
C PHE A 214 -2.08 -15.97 11.95
N ALA A 215 -2.53 -17.18 11.60
CA ALA A 215 -3.94 -17.45 11.35
C ALA A 215 -4.79 -17.27 12.60
N LEU A 216 -4.28 -17.72 13.76
CA LEU A 216 -4.93 -17.48 15.06
C LEU A 216 -4.89 -16.00 15.43
N ALA A 217 -3.75 -15.32 15.25
CA ALA A 217 -3.60 -13.89 15.56
C ALA A 217 -4.61 -13.05 14.79
N ILE A 218 -4.74 -13.21 13.47
CA ILE A 218 -5.73 -12.46 12.68
C ILE A 218 -7.17 -12.85 13.05
N SER A 219 -7.42 -14.14 13.38
CA SER A 219 -8.75 -14.59 13.79
C SER A 219 -9.20 -13.98 15.10
N LEU A 220 -8.30 -13.89 16.10
CA LEU A 220 -8.57 -13.25 17.38
C LEU A 220 -8.79 -11.73 17.19
N LYS A 221 -7.89 -11.07 16.47
CA LYS A 221 -7.96 -9.64 16.21
C LYS A 221 -9.15 -9.24 15.34
N SER A 222 -9.59 -10.09 14.42
CA SER A 222 -10.81 -9.84 13.64
C SER A 222 -12.09 -9.83 14.48
N ARG A 223 -12.09 -10.44 15.68
CA ARG A 223 -13.22 -10.37 16.62
C ARG A 223 -13.30 -9.04 17.36
N GLU A 224 -12.19 -8.33 17.46
CA GLU A 224 -12.10 -7.00 18.10
C GLU A 224 -12.53 -5.87 17.16
N ILE A 225 -12.75 -6.17 15.86
CA ILE A 225 -13.17 -5.17 14.89
C ILE A 225 -14.58 -4.69 15.23
N ASN A 226 -14.72 -3.39 15.44
CA ASN A 226 -16.03 -2.76 15.49
C ASN A 226 -16.61 -2.68 14.07
N PHE A 227 -17.68 -3.43 13.81
CA PHE A 227 -18.36 -3.46 12.52
C PHE A 227 -19.40 -2.35 12.36
N ASP A 228 -19.71 -1.55 13.37
CA ASP A 228 -20.64 -0.43 13.31
C ASP A 228 -20.03 0.80 12.60
N GLN A 229 -18.81 0.66 12.09
CA GLN A 229 -18.16 1.70 11.30
C GLN A 229 -18.80 1.80 9.90
N PRO A 230 -18.97 3.02 9.35
CA PRO A 230 -19.64 3.24 8.05
C PRO A 230 -19.06 2.41 6.91
N MET A 231 -17.77 2.14 6.93
CA MET A 231 -17.08 1.37 5.90
C MET A 231 -17.49 -0.10 5.83
N PHE A 232 -18.03 -0.69 6.92
CA PHE A 232 -18.46 -2.09 6.96
C PHE A 232 -19.96 -2.26 6.72
N GLU A 233 -20.76 -1.24 6.96
CA GLU A 233 -22.20 -1.23 6.65
C GLU A 233 -22.44 -0.90 5.17
N ASP A 234 -21.45 -0.31 4.52
CA ASP A 234 -21.60 0.19 3.17
C ASP A 234 -21.71 -0.94 2.13
N VAL A 235 -22.73 -0.81 1.28
CA VAL A 235 -22.96 -1.72 0.16
C VAL A 235 -22.55 -1.01 -1.13
N PRO A 236 -21.46 -1.44 -1.80
CA PRO A 236 -20.92 -0.77 -2.98
C PRO A 236 -21.96 -0.50 -4.08
N LYS A 237 -22.85 -1.45 -4.30
CA LYS A 237 -23.93 -1.33 -5.28
C LYS A 237 -24.90 -0.18 -5.00
N LYS A 238 -25.14 0.16 -3.72
CA LYS A 238 -26.03 1.26 -3.32
C LYS A 238 -25.35 2.63 -3.44
N ASN A 239 -24.04 2.69 -3.27
CA ASN A 239 -23.24 3.92 -3.23
C ASN A 239 -22.29 4.07 -4.43
N ARG A 240 -22.77 3.75 -5.64
CA ARG A 240 -21.97 3.73 -6.89
C ARG A 240 -21.15 5.00 -7.14
N GLY A 241 -21.68 6.17 -6.75
CA GLY A 241 -21.00 7.46 -6.93
C GLY A 241 -19.71 7.54 -6.13
N VAL A 242 -19.73 7.16 -4.85
CA VAL A 242 -18.58 7.16 -3.93
C VAL A 242 -17.52 6.18 -4.41
N TYR A 243 -17.93 4.95 -4.78
CA TYR A 243 -17.02 3.94 -5.30
C TYR A 243 -16.38 4.33 -6.63
N ARG A 244 -17.16 4.94 -7.54
CA ARG A 244 -16.62 5.48 -8.79
C ARG A 244 -15.59 6.60 -8.53
N GLN A 245 -15.84 7.45 -7.55
CA GLN A 245 -14.90 8.48 -7.15
C GLN A 245 -13.62 7.86 -6.56
N ALA A 246 -13.75 6.94 -5.61
CA ALA A 246 -12.62 6.21 -5.01
C ALA A 246 -11.76 5.50 -6.08
N ILE A 247 -12.40 4.75 -7.00
CA ILE A 247 -11.71 4.09 -8.11
C ILE A 247 -10.99 5.13 -8.99
N SER A 248 -11.66 6.23 -9.38
CA SER A 248 -11.05 7.24 -10.25
C SER A 248 -9.85 7.93 -9.58
N THR A 249 -9.87 8.07 -8.27
CA THR A 249 -8.81 8.66 -7.45
C THR A 249 -7.61 7.71 -7.33
N LEU A 250 -7.88 6.42 -7.12
CA LEU A 250 -6.86 5.39 -6.96
C LEU A 250 -6.32 4.83 -8.28
N ALA A 251 -6.99 5.05 -9.40
CA ALA A 251 -6.58 4.48 -10.68
C ALA A 251 -5.16 4.89 -11.11
N ARG A 252 -4.78 6.15 -10.91
CA ARG A 252 -3.42 6.62 -11.24
C ARG A 252 -2.35 6.03 -10.32
N PRO A 253 -2.49 6.08 -8.98
CA PRO A 253 -1.60 5.36 -8.08
C PRO A 253 -1.50 3.87 -8.41
N ALA A 254 -2.63 3.19 -8.66
CA ALA A 254 -2.64 1.77 -9.03
C ALA A 254 -1.83 1.50 -10.29
N LEU A 255 -1.95 2.34 -11.32
CA LEU A 255 -1.18 2.21 -12.54
C LEU A 255 0.32 2.45 -12.31
N CYS A 256 0.68 3.42 -11.46
CA CYS A 256 2.08 3.69 -11.11
C CYS A 256 2.72 2.50 -10.36
N VAL A 257 2.05 1.97 -9.34
CA VAL A 257 2.53 0.79 -8.59
C VAL A 257 2.51 -0.44 -9.49
N GLY A 258 1.48 -0.60 -10.33
CA GLY A 258 1.38 -1.67 -11.31
C GLY A 258 2.48 -1.67 -12.35
N SER A 259 2.99 -0.48 -12.74
CA SER A 259 4.16 -0.36 -13.63
C SER A 259 5.42 -0.95 -12.99
N LEU A 260 5.62 -0.69 -11.69
CA LEU A 260 6.69 -1.33 -10.93
C LEU A 260 6.46 -2.84 -10.80
N GLY A 261 5.21 -3.25 -10.59
CA GLY A 261 4.81 -4.66 -10.58
C GLY A 261 5.15 -5.37 -11.90
N LEU A 262 4.83 -4.74 -13.03
CA LEU A 262 5.17 -5.26 -14.36
C LEU A 262 6.69 -5.44 -14.53
N CYS A 263 7.48 -4.46 -14.10
CA CYS A 263 8.94 -4.55 -14.14
C CYS A 263 9.46 -5.67 -13.23
N ALA A 264 8.93 -5.77 -12.02
CA ALA A 264 9.27 -6.84 -11.08
C ALA A 264 8.91 -8.23 -11.65
N GLY A 265 7.76 -8.34 -12.32
CA GLY A 265 7.36 -9.56 -13.02
C GLY A 265 8.31 -9.94 -14.15
N LEU A 266 8.68 -9.00 -15.01
CA LEU A 266 9.65 -9.21 -16.10
C LEU A 266 10.97 -9.77 -15.57
N ILE A 267 11.50 -9.17 -14.52
CA ILE A 267 12.76 -9.60 -13.89
C ILE A 267 12.60 -10.92 -13.15
N ARG A 268 11.42 -11.24 -12.61
CA ARG A 268 11.15 -12.54 -11.97
C ARG A 268 11.35 -13.72 -12.92
N ALA A 269 11.03 -13.54 -14.20
CA ALA A 269 11.30 -14.56 -15.21
C ALA A 269 12.80 -14.91 -15.29
N LEU A 270 13.67 -13.87 -15.22
CA LEU A 270 15.13 -14.08 -15.18
C LEU A 270 15.58 -14.72 -13.86
N ALA A 271 14.93 -14.40 -12.74
CA ALA A 271 15.28 -14.94 -11.42
C ALA A 271 14.93 -16.43 -11.25
N ILE A 272 14.00 -16.96 -12.03
CA ILE A 272 13.65 -18.39 -12.02
C ILE A 272 14.76 -19.23 -12.65
N ASP A 273 15.39 -18.72 -13.69
CA ASP A 273 16.47 -19.42 -14.39
C ASP A 273 17.79 -19.44 -13.58
N ASP A 274 17.98 -18.50 -12.64
CA ASP A 274 19.15 -18.44 -11.78
C ASP A 274 18.76 -18.27 -10.29
N PRO A 275 18.85 -19.33 -9.48
CA PRO A 275 18.56 -19.29 -8.04
C PRO A 275 19.38 -18.25 -7.25
N ALA A 276 20.59 -17.90 -7.72
CA ALA A 276 21.41 -16.87 -7.08
C ALA A 276 20.78 -15.47 -7.25
N ILE A 277 20.15 -15.19 -8.39
CA ILE A 277 19.38 -13.96 -8.60
C ILE A 277 18.21 -13.92 -7.63
N GLY A 278 17.42 -15.01 -7.54
CA GLY A 278 16.26 -15.07 -6.68
C GLY A 278 16.57 -14.84 -5.20
N SER A 279 17.65 -15.44 -4.69
CA SER A 279 18.05 -15.25 -3.30
C SER A 279 18.51 -13.81 -3.00
N LEU A 280 19.24 -13.18 -3.93
CA LEU A 280 19.64 -11.78 -3.82
C LEU A 280 18.43 -10.83 -3.86
N VAL A 281 17.49 -11.08 -4.76
CA VAL A 281 16.24 -10.32 -4.88
C VAL A 281 15.48 -10.34 -3.56
N ASN A 282 15.27 -11.51 -2.97
CA ASN A 282 14.59 -11.64 -1.69
C ASN A 282 15.30 -10.89 -0.56
N ALA A 283 16.62 -11.09 -0.42
CA ALA A 283 17.41 -10.47 0.64
C ALA A 283 17.37 -8.93 0.54
N LEU A 284 17.57 -8.37 -0.65
CA LEU A 284 17.54 -6.92 -0.87
C LEU A 284 16.13 -6.33 -0.72
N SER A 285 15.11 -7.04 -1.19
CA SER A 285 13.71 -6.62 -1.02
C SER A 285 13.35 -6.51 0.47
N MET A 286 13.67 -7.53 1.26
CA MET A 286 13.39 -7.53 2.70
C MET A 286 14.28 -6.53 3.45
N GLY A 287 15.55 -6.38 3.05
CA GLY A 287 16.44 -5.36 3.60
C GLY A 287 15.94 -3.94 3.32
N ALA A 288 15.52 -3.65 2.11
CA ALA A 288 14.95 -2.35 1.74
C ALA A 288 13.64 -2.07 2.49
N SER A 289 12.78 -3.08 2.64
CA SER A 289 11.55 -2.96 3.44
C SER A 289 11.84 -2.65 4.90
N LEU A 290 12.87 -3.29 5.50
CA LEU A 290 13.33 -2.98 6.85
C LEU A 290 13.81 -1.53 6.98
N VAL A 291 14.73 -1.12 6.12
CA VAL A 291 15.30 0.23 6.15
C VAL A 291 14.22 1.28 5.96
N THR A 292 13.33 1.08 4.98
CA THR A 292 12.26 2.02 4.69
C THR A 292 11.23 2.10 5.83
N ALA A 293 10.81 0.96 6.37
CA ALA A 293 9.86 0.93 7.48
C ALA A 293 10.44 1.59 8.74
N VAL A 294 11.71 1.32 9.09
CA VAL A 294 12.39 1.97 10.21
C VAL A 294 12.55 3.48 9.95
N ALA A 295 12.94 3.88 8.74
CA ALA A 295 13.05 5.28 8.38
C ALA A 295 11.71 6.02 8.50
N PHE A 296 10.61 5.42 8.03
CA PHE A 296 9.27 5.99 8.17
C PHE A 296 8.85 6.09 9.64
N MET A 297 9.09 5.06 10.44
CA MET A 297 8.80 5.09 11.89
C MET A 297 9.57 6.21 12.59
N VAL A 298 10.86 6.35 12.30
CA VAL A 298 11.69 7.40 12.90
C VAL A 298 11.25 8.78 12.43
N LEU A 299 11.07 8.98 11.13
CA LEU A 299 10.64 10.28 10.59
C LEU A 299 9.28 10.70 11.14
N TRP A 300 8.35 9.75 11.23
CA TRP A 300 7.00 10.02 11.73
C TRP A 300 6.96 10.43 13.21
N GLN A 301 7.94 9.99 14.03
CA GLN A 301 8.05 10.48 15.41
C GLN A 301 8.38 11.98 15.50
N PHE A 302 9.03 12.54 14.48
CA PHE A 302 9.51 13.92 14.53
C PHE A 302 8.76 14.87 13.60
N LYS A 303 8.19 14.35 12.51
CA LYS A 303 7.52 15.17 11.49
C LYS A 303 6.36 14.41 10.88
N SER A 304 5.32 15.15 10.53
CA SER A 304 4.26 14.62 9.65
C SER A 304 4.86 14.32 8.28
N VAL A 305 4.63 13.11 7.79
CA VAL A 305 5.14 12.63 6.50
C VAL A 305 4.00 12.62 5.51
N ARG A 306 4.16 13.37 4.41
CA ARG A 306 3.21 13.37 3.28
C ARG A 306 3.92 12.80 2.06
N LEU A 307 3.37 11.74 1.50
CA LEU A 307 3.93 11.02 0.37
C LEU A 307 2.89 10.93 -0.75
N ASN A 308 3.24 11.45 -1.90
CA ASN A 308 2.45 11.25 -3.10
C ASN A 308 3.05 10.13 -3.94
N VAL A 309 2.32 9.01 -4.07
CA VAL A 309 2.77 7.82 -4.81
C VAL A 309 3.08 8.16 -6.27
N VAL A 310 2.28 9.02 -6.89
CA VAL A 310 2.49 9.43 -8.29
C VAL A 310 3.74 10.31 -8.44
N SER A 311 3.99 11.19 -7.48
CA SER A 311 5.18 12.04 -7.47
C SER A 311 6.45 11.22 -7.23
N LEU A 312 6.39 10.23 -6.34
CA LEU A 312 7.48 9.27 -6.13
C LEU A 312 7.78 8.51 -7.43
N PHE A 313 6.74 8.06 -8.12
CA PHE A 313 6.89 7.35 -9.39
C PHE A 313 7.56 8.21 -10.47
N ARG A 314 7.29 9.51 -10.53
CA ARG A 314 7.95 10.43 -11.47
C ARG A 314 9.47 10.45 -11.32
N ILE A 315 9.97 10.26 -10.10
CA ILE A 315 11.41 10.26 -9.81
C ILE A 315 12.01 8.89 -10.10
N VAL A 316 11.32 7.84 -9.69
CA VAL A 316 11.78 6.46 -9.82
C VAL A 316 11.73 6.00 -11.27
N PHE A 317 10.79 6.48 -12.06
CA PHE A 317 10.57 6.07 -13.45
C PHE A 317 11.79 6.27 -14.39
N PRO A 318 12.45 7.44 -14.44
CA PRO A 318 13.65 7.60 -15.27
C PRO A 318 14.77 6.65 -14.86
N VAL A 319 14.92 6.39 -13.56
CA VAL A 319 15.92 5.45 -13.02
C VAL A 319 15.66 4.03 -13.52
N ILE A 320 14.39 3.61 -13.48
CA ILE A 320 13.99 2.28 -13.95
C ILE A 320 14.23 2.13 -15.46
N ILE A 321 13.80 3.12 -16.26
CA ILE A 321 14.04 3.08 -17.72
C ILE A 321 15.53 3.02 -18.03
N THR A 322 16.33 3.86 -17.37
CA THR A 322 17.80 3.83 -17.54
C THR A 322 18.35 2.45 -17.18
N GLY A 323 17.83 1.85 -16.10
CA GLY A 323 18.19 0.49 -15.71
C GLY A 323 17.93 -0.54 -16.82
N PHE A 324 16.76 -0.51 -17.43
CA PHE A 324 16.45 -1.42 -18.55
C PHE A 324 17.24 -1.12 -19.82
N VAL A 325 17.49 0.15 -20.15
CA VAL A 325 18.31 0.53 -21.30
C VAL A 325 19.75 0.02 -21.18
N LEU A 326 20.29 0.00 -19.97
CA LEU A 326 21.66 -0.50 -19.72
C LEU A 326 21.75 -2.04 -19.67
N LEU A 327 20.63 -2.75 -19.48
CA LEU A 327 20.59 -4.20 -19.31
C LEU A 327 21.28 -4.99 -20.45
N PRO A 328 21.08 -4.67 -21.75
CA PRO A 328 21.73 -5.39 -22.85
C PRO A 328 23.27 -5.22 -22.89
N PHE A 329 23.80 -4.17 -22.27
CA PHE A 329 25.23 -3.81 -22.34
C PHE A 329 26.04 -4.30 -21.15
N LEU A 330 25.41 -4.49 -19.98
CA LEU A 330 26.11 -4.76 -18.72
C LEU A 330 26.03 -6.23 -18.23
N GLY A 331 25.23 -7.07 -18.92
CA GLY A 331 25.19 -8.51 -18.71
C GLY A 331 24.55 -8.96 -17.40
N ASP A 332 24.78 -10.24 -17.04
CA ASP A 332 24.06 -10.96 -15.98
C ASP A 332 24.27 -10.41 -14.57
N VAL A 333 25.50 -9.94 -14.26
CA VAL A 333 25.77 -9.36 -12.95
C VAL A 333 24.93 -8.10 -12.72
N TYR A 334 24.81 -7.27 -13.74
CA TYR A 334 23.96 -6.08 -13.68
C TYR A 334 22.48 -6.46 -13.60
N ALA A 335 22.03 -7.47 -14.34
CA ALA A 335 20.67 -7.98 -14.29
C ALA A 335 20.25 -8.38 -12.86
N ARG A 336 21.15 -9.02 -12.10
CA ARG A 336 20.94 -9.38 -10.69
C ARG A 336 20.68 -8.17 -9.81
N TRP A 337 21.52 -7.14 -9.92
CA TRP A 337 21.36 -5.92 -9.13
C TRP A 337 20.12 -5.13 -9.55
N LEU A 338 19.83 -5.04 -10.85
CA LEU A 338 18.62 -4.39 -11.34
C LEU A 338 17.37 -5.09 -10.82
N ALA A 339 17.34 -6.43 -10.86
CA ALA A 339 16.25 -7.23 -10.30
C ALA A 339 16.04 -6.92 -8.81
N ALA A 340 17.11 -6.92 -8.04
CA ALA A 340 17.05 -6.69 -6.61
C ALA A 340 16.54 -5.29 -6.27
N VAL A 341 17.00 -4.25 -6.96
CA VAL A 341 16.55 -2.86 -6.77
C VAL A 341 15.09 -2.69 -7.16
N LEU A 342 14.65 -3.29 -8.28
CA LEU A 342 13.25 -3.23 -8.72
C LEU A 342 12.31 -3.91 -7.74
N TYR A 343 12.68 -5.10 -7.23
CA TYR A 343 11.88 -5.79 -6.21
C TYR A 343 11.86 -5.04 -4.88
N ALA A 344 12.97 -4.43 -4.48
CA ALA A 344 13.02 -3.58 -3.31
C ALA A 344 12.06 -2.39 -3.45
N ALA A 345 12.10 -1.69 -4.58
CA ALA A 345 11.18 -0.58 -4.87
C ALA A 345 9.72 -1.06 -4.90
N TYR A 346 9.45 -2.21 -5.51
CA TYR A 346 8.12 -2.82 -5.56
C TYR A 346 7.60 -3.15 -4.16
N SER A 347 8.40 -3.77 -3.30
CA SER A 347 8.00 -4.12 -1.93
C SER A 347 7.65 -2.88 -1.08
N VAL A 348 8.44 -1.82 -1.20
CA VAL A 348 8.16 -0.54 -0.54
C VAL A 348 6.85 0.07 -1.05
N THR A 349 6.62 0.05 -2.36
CA THR A 349 5.38 0.61 -2.93
C THR A 349 4.14 -0.20 -2.59
N ILE A 350 4.25 -1.52 -2.39
CA ILE A 350 3.15 -2.35 -1.86
C ILE A 350 2.77 -1.92 -0.44
N MET A 351 3.75 -1.66 0.43
CA MET A 351 3.48 -1.13 1.78
C MET A 351 2.74 0.22 1.70
N LEU A 352 3.20 1.14 0.86
CA LEU A 352 2.52 2.44 0.65
C LEU A 352 1.11 2.28 0.07
N MET A 353 0.91 1.33 -0.85
CA MET A 353 -0.40 0.99 -1.39
C MET A 353 -1.36 0.54 -0.29
N MET A 354 -0.93 -0.32 0.62
CA MET A 354 -1.75 -0.77 1.74
C MET A 354 -2.18 0.39 2.64
N ILE A 355 -1.24 1.29 2.97
CA ILE A 355 -1.54 2.49 3.76
C ILE A 355 -2.55 3.38 3.03
N GLN A 356 -2.34 3.63 1.74
CA GLN A 356 -3.22 4.48 0.93
C GLN A 356 -4.63 3.89 0.79
N CYS A 357 -4.76 2.57 0.63
CA CYS A 357 -6.06 1.90 0.58
C CYS A 357 -6.79 1.97 1.92
N ALA A 358 -6.09 1.77 3.04
CA ALA A 358 -6.67 1.89 4.38
C ALA A 358 -7.13 3.34 4.65
N GLN A 359 -6.31 4.32 4.31
CA GLN A 359 -6.64 5.74 4.43
C GLN A 359 -7.84 6.11 3.56
N SER A 360 -7.85 5.72 2.28
CA SER A 360 -8.96 6.00 1.38
C SER A 360 -10.28 5.38 1.86
N SER A 361 -10.23 4.20 2.46
CA SER A 361 -11.42 3.54 3.01
C SER A 361 -11.97 4.28 4.23
N ARG A 362 -11.09 4.73 5.12
CA ARG A 362 -11.47 5.55 6.29
C ARG A 362 -12.06 6.89 5.86
N ASP A 363 -11.37 7.58 4.95
CA ASP A 363 -11.75 8.91 4.49
C ASP A 363 -13.12 8.95 3.78
N HIS A 364 -13.41 7.94 2.98
CA HIS A 364 -14.65 7.89 2.18
C HIS A 364 -15.74 6.98 2.77
N GLY A 365 -15.47 6.29 3.88
CA GLY A 365 -16.38 5.29 4.45
C GLY A 365 -16.67 4.13 3.50
N THR A 366 -15.72 3.78 2.62
CA THR A 366 -15.87 2.72 1.62
C THR A 366 -15.32 1.39 2.14
N ASN A 367 -15.84 0.28 1.64
CA ASN A 367 -15.40 -1.05 2.06
C ASN A 367 -13.89 -1.23 1.80
N PRO A 368 -13.06 -1.44 2.86
CA PRO A 368 -11.61 -1.51 2.73
C PRO A 368 -11.13 -2.71 1.92
N VAL A 369 -11.88 -3.81 1.94
CA VAL A 369 -11.57 -5.01 1.16
C VAL A 369 -11.75 -4.69 -0.32
N PHE A 370 -12.88 -4.09 -0.72
CA PHE A 370 -13.12 -3.69 -2.10
C PHE A 370 -12.05 -2.72 -2.65
N VAL A 371 -11.69 -1.70 -1.87
CA VAL A 371 -10.69 -0.69 -2.28
C VAL A 371 -9.33 -1.34 -2.51
N TYR A 372 -8.91 -2.20 -1.57
CA TYR A 372 -7.63 -2.89 -1.67
C TYR A 372 -7.63 -3.95 -2.79
N GLU A 373 -8.71 -4.69 -2.94
CA GLU A 373 -8.87 -5.69 -4.01
C GLU A 373 -8.80 -5.06 -5.39
N PHE A 374 -9.44 -3.91 -5.58
CA PHE A 374 -9.38 -3.19 -6.85
C PHE A 374 -7.95 -2.72 -7.15
N PHE A 375 -7.31 -2.04 -6.20
CA PHE A 375 -5.95 -1.53 -6.39
C PHE A 375 -4.95 -2.69 -6.56
N GLY A 376 -4.97 -3.65 -5.65
CA GLY A 376 -4.10 -4.82 -5.69
C GLY A 376 -4.35 -5.68 -6.93
N GLY A 377 -5.60 -5.86 -7.35
CA GLY A 377 -5.95 -6.59 -8.56
C GLY A 377 -5.26 -6.02 -9.80
N VAL A 378 -5.27 -4.70 -9.98
CA VAL A 378 -4.55 -4.03 -11.08
C VAL A 378 -3.04 -4.26 -10.97
N VAL A 379 -2.48 -4.07 -9.77
CA VAL A 379 -1.03 -4.19 -9.52
C VAL A 379 -0.54 -5.61 -9.78
N TYR A 380 -1.24 -6.61 -9.24
CA TYR A 380 -0.84 -8.00 -9.38
C TYR A 380 -1.08 -8.56 -10.79
N ALA A 381 -2.15 -8.14 -11.47
CA ALA A 381 -2.36 -8.50 -12.88
C ALA A 381 -1.25 -7.96 -13.79
N LEU A 382 -0.78 -6.74 -13.53
CA LEU A 382 0.34 -6.17 -14.27
C LEU A 382 1.67 -6.88 -13.93
N HIS A 383 1.88 -7.27 -12.66
CA HIS A 383 3.00 -8.11 -12.28
C HIS A 383 3.00 -9.45 -13.03
N ASP A 384 1.84 -10.12 -13.11
CA ASP A 384 1.71 -11.40 -13.79
C ASP A 384 1.88 -11.26 -15.32
N ALA A 385 1.36 -10.17 -15.90
CA ALA A 385 1.62 -9.83 -17.30
C ALA A 385 3.11 -9.63 -17.57
N GLY A 386 3.82 -8.98 -16.64
CA GLY A 386 5.27 -8.84 -16.68
C GLY A 386 5.98 -10.19 -16.62
N PHE A 387 5.59 -11.06 -15.70
CA PHE A 387 6.17 -12.40 -15.54
C PHE A 387 5.98 -13.27 -16.79
N ILE A 388 4.77 -13.34 -17.32
CA ILE A 388 4.47 -14.07 -18.55
C ILE A 388 5.23 -13.46 -19.74
N GLY A 389 5.21 -12.13 -19.87
CA GLY A 389 5.91 -11.41 -20.93
C GLY A 389 7.42 -11.62 -20.88
N GLY A 390 8.03 -11.61 -19.71
CA GLY A 390 9.45 -11.89 -19.49
C GLY A 390 9.84 -13.32 -19.88
N THR A 391 9.01 -14.29 -19.48
CA THR A 391 9.22 -15.71 -19.85
C THR A 391 9.11 -15.93 -21.36
N LEU A 392 8.10 -15.32 -22.00
CA LEU A 392 7.95 -15.39 -23.45
C LEU A 392 9.10 -14.70 -24.19
N ALA A 393 9.53 -13.53 -23.72
CA ALA A 393 10.67 -12.80 -24.29
C ALA A 393 11.97 -13.60 -24.22
N GLY A 394 12.17 -14.38 -23.16
CA GLY A 394 13.31 -15.31 -23.03
C GLY A 394 13.30 -16.47 -24.03
N GLN A 395 12.12 -16.84 -24.55
CA GLN A 395 11.96 -17.90 -25.54
C GLN A 395 12.03 -17.39 -27.00
N VAL A 396 11.90 -16.10 -27.23
CA VAL A 396 11.91 -15.50 -28.59
C VAL A 396 13.34 -15.26 -29.04
N ALA A 397 13.80 -16.07 -29.98
CA ALA A 397 15.08 -15.86 -30.66
C ALA A 397 14.90 -14.90 -31.84
N ILE A 398 15.26 -13.65 -31.65
CA ILE A 398 15.33 -12.66 -32.76
C ILE A 398 16.78 -12.58 -33.23
N PRO A 399 17.07 -12.85 -34.52
CA PRO A 399 18.43 -12.73 -35.05
C PRO A 399 19.04 -11.35 -34.76
N GLY A 400 20.19 -11.32 -34.11
CA GLY A 400 20.91 -10.08 -33.79
C GLY A 400 20.46 -9.38 -32.49
N LEU A 401 19.45 -9.88 -31.79
CA LEU A 401 19.04 -9.34 -30.48
C LEU A 401 19.21 -10.39 -29.38
N SER A 402 19.84 -9.97 -28.27
CA SER A 402 19.85 -10.81 -27.05
C SER A 402 18.48 -10.80 -26.37
N SER A 403 18.16 -11.84 -25.60
CA SER A 403 16.94 -11.88 -24.76
C SER A 403 16.83 -10.67 -23.82
N HIS A 404 17.96 -10.20 -23.27
CA HIS A 404 18.01 -8.96 -22.48
C HIS A 404 17.59 -7.73 -23.27
N ALA A 405 17.96 -7.63 -24.57
CA ALA A 405 17.55 -6.52 -25.42
C ALA A 405 16.04 -6.55 -25.72
N VAL A 406 15.48 -7.74 -25.94
CA VAL A 406 14.02 -7.91 -26.15
C VAL A 406 13.25 -7.48 -24.90
N VAL A 407 13.68 -7.91 -23.73
CA VAL A 407 13.08 -7.53 -22.42
C VAL A 407 13.22 -6.02 -22.22
N ALA A 408 14.39 -5.43 -22.47
CA ALA A 408 14.63 -4.00 -22.30
C ALA A 408 13.75 -3.14 -23.22
N LEU A 409 13.62 -3.49 -24.49
CA LEU A 409 12.76 -2.78 -25.44
C LEU A 409 11.29 -2.90 -25.06
N GLY A 410 10.82 -4.11 -24.73
CA GLY A 410 9.46 -4.35 -24.30
C GLY A 410 9.12 -3.59 -23.01
N ALA A 411 9.99 -3.65 -22.00
CA ALA A 411 9.85 -2.92 -20.75
C ALA A 411 9.83 -1.40 -21.00
N GLY A 412 10.75 -0.88 -21.78
CA GLY A 412 10.84 0.55 -22.11
C GLY A 412 9.57 1.06 -22.78
N TYR A 413 9.05 0.32 -23.77
CA TYR A 413 7.80 0.67 -24.45
C TYR A 413 6.59 0.64 -23.50
N LEU A 414 6.40 -0.44 -22.77
CA LEU A 414 5.27 -0.59 -21.84
C LEU A 414 5.34 0.43 -20.71
N LEU A 415 6.51 0.67 -20.15
CA LEU A 415 6.72 1.69 -19.12
C LEU A 415 6.43 3.09 -19.63
N GLY A 416 6.90 3.44 -20.83
CA GLY A 416 6.60 4.72 -21.46
C GLY A 416 5.10 4.94 -21.64
N PHE A 417 4.40 3.92 -22.12
CA PHE A 417 2.95 3.92 -22.25
C PHE A 417 2.25 4.10 -20.89
N MET A 418 2.63 3.32 -19.89
CA MET A 418 2.04 3.39 -18.54
C MET A 418 2.37 4.73 -17.85
N TYR A 419 3.57 5.27 -18.06
CA TYR A 419 3.92 6.60 -17.57
C TYR A 419 3.00 7.67 -18.15
N PHE A 420 2.80 7.65 -19.46
CA PHE A 420 1.91 8.58 -20.15
C PHE A 420 0.49 8.54 -19.56
N PHE A 421 -0.09 7.35 -19.40
CA PHE A 421 -1.43 7.21 -18.80
C PHE A 421 -1.44 7.54 -17.31
N GLY A 422 -0.43 7.18 -16.55
CA GLY A 422 -0.27 7.51 -15.13
C GLY A 422 -0.20 9.03 -14.89
N GLN A 423 0.34 9.79 -15.85
CA GLN A 423 0.33 11.27 -15.81
C GLN A 423 -1.01 11.90 -16.29
N GLY A 424 -1.99 11.09 -16.66
CA GLY A 424 -3.31 11.53 -17.06
C GLY A 424 -3.57 11.49 -18.56
N GLY A 425 -2.65 10.94 -19.35
CA GLY A 425 -2.78 10.71 -20.79
C GLY A 425 -3.08 11.99 -21.57
N PHE A 426 -3.78 11.84 -22.69
CA PHE A 426 -4.19 12.96 -23.55
C PHE A 426 -5.05 14.01 -22.83
N HIS A 427 -5.86 13.59 -21.85
CA HIS A 427 -6.70 14.54 -21.09
C HIS A 427 -5.90 15.55 -20.28
N SER A 428 -4.82 15.13 -19.64
CA SER A 428 -3.94 16.01 -18.88
C SER A 428 -3.10 16.88 -19.81
N ALA A 429 -2.63 16.30 -20.93
CA ALA A 429 -1.85 17.03 -21.93
C ALA A 429 -2.65 18.15 -22.60
N LEU A 430 -3.95 17.93 -22.87
CA LEU A 430 -4.80 18.89 -23.59
C LEU A 430 -5.50 19.90 -22.69
N ARG A 431 -5.81 19.56 -21.42
CA ARG A 431 -6.66 20.39 -20.56
C ARG A 431 -5.95 21.01 -19.35
N GLY A 432 -4.68 20.66 -19.10
CA GLY A 432 -3.93 21.19 -17.94
C GLY A 432 -4.55 20.88 -16.57
N ALA A 433 -5.59 20.05 -16.53
CA ALA A 433 -6.34 19.75 -15.29
C ALA A 433 -5.60 18.72 -14.46
N HIS A 434 -4.79 19.16 -13.52
CA HIS A 434 -4.28 18.30 -12.45
C HIS A 434 -5.41 18.03 -11.45
N ARG A 435 -6.04 16.85 -11.53
CA ARG A 435 -6.75 16.32 -10.36
C ARG A 435 -5.69 15.99 -9.33
N SER A 436 -5.81 16.57 -8.13
CA SER A 436 -4.98 16.21 -6.99
C SER A 436 -5.16 14.71 -6.70
N VAL A 437 -4.05 14.00 -6.64
CA VAL A 437 -4.02 12.61 -6.18
C VAL A 437 -3.86 12.68 -4.66
N PRO A 438 -4.66 11.96 -3.86
CA PRO A 438 -4.55 12.03 -2.41
C PRO A 438 -3.15 11.56 -1.96
N ASP A 439 -2.56 12.34 -1.09
CA ASP A 439 -1.30 12.01 -0.46
C ASP A 439 -1.51 10.93 0.61
N VAL A 440 -0.51 10.08 0.81
CA VAL A 440 -0.41 9.25 2.00
C VAL A 440 0.06 10.15 3.13
N GLU A 441 -0.81 10.41 4.11
CA GLU A 441 -0.50 11.26 5.25
C GLU A 441 -0.26 10.43 6.50
N LEU A 442 0.94 10.56 7.06
CA LEU A 442 1.30 10.08 8.38
C LEU A 442 1.44 11.31 9.29
N VAL A 443 0.41 11.61 10.06
CA VAL A 443 0.41 12.73 10.99
C VAL A 443 1.35 12.43 12.16
N SER A 444 2.27 13.34 12.47
CA SER A 444 3.23 13.16 13.56
C SER A 444 2.52 13.14 14.91
N LEU A 445 2.88 12.17 15.73
CA LEU A 445 2.50 12.11 17.15
C LEU A 445 3.39 13.00 18.03
N GLY A 446 4.08 13.99 17.50
CA GLY A 446 5.03 14.89 18.12
C GLY A 446 5.32 14.70 19.61
N PRO A 447 6.49 15.00 20.15
CA PRO A 447 6.69 14.94 21.59
C PRO A 447 5.72 15.91 22.26
N THR A 448 4.78 15.40 23.06
CA THR A 448 4.00 16.23 23.95
C THR A 448 4.99 17.06 24.77
N PRO A 449 4.91 18.42 24.75
CA PRO A 449 5.77 19.23 25.61
C PRO A 449 5.58 18.75 27.03
N ASP A 450 6.69 18.38 27.65
CA ASP A 450 6.77 17.85 29.00
C ASP A 450 5.98 18.72 29.98
N GLY A 451 5.10 18.11 30.76
CA GLY A 451 4.85 18.51 32.14
C GLY A 451 4.07 19.79 32.37
N SER A 452 3.32 20.32 31.43
CA SER A 452 2.29 21.30 31.79
C SER A 452 0.92 20.64 31.74
N ALA A 453 0.52 20.28 32.94
CA ALA A 453 -0.85 20.33 33.42
C ALA A 453 -1.93 20.25 32.33
N LYS A 454 -2.70 19.14 32.41
CA LYS A 454 -4.16 19.29 32.27
C LYS A 454 -4.59 20.75 32.06
N ARG A 455 -4.38 21.28 30.86
CA ARG A 455 -5.32 22.23 30.33
C ARG A 455 -6.43 21.37 29.75
N GLU A 456 -7.41 21.11 30.56
CA GLU A 456 -8.79 20.95 30.18
C GLU A 456 -9.18 22.17 29.33
N GLY A 457 -8.60 22.29 28.15
CA GLY A 457 -9.23 22.96 27.05
C GLY A 457 -10.30 21.98 26.63
N THR A 458 -11.54 22.34 26.85
CA THR A 458 -12.76 21.66 26.48
C THR A 458 -12.76 21.24 25.01
N VAL A 459 -11.95 20.25 24.66
CA VAL A 459 -12.27 19.33 23.59
C VAL A 459 -13.48 18.58 24.13
N ARG A 460 -14.65 18.90 23.62
CA ARG A 460 -15.84 18.07 23.91
C ARG A 460 -15.42 16.64 23.67
N PRO A 461 -15.59 15.77 24.65
CA PRO A 461 -15.23 14.36 24.52
C PRO A 461 -15.91 13.82 23.26
N ALA A 462 -15.19 12.99 22.51
CA ALA A 462 -15.77 12.22 21.42
C ALA A 462 -17.19 11.84 21.81
N ARG A 463 -18.17 12.10 20.94
CA ARG A 463 -19.56 11.77 21.22
C ARG A 463 -19.57 10.30 21.62
N LYS A 464 -19.93 10.05 22.86
CA LYS A 464 -20.24 8.71 23.31
C LYS A 464 -21.63 8.38 22.77
N HIS A 465 -21.81 7.21 22.16
CA HIS A 465 -23.11 6.62 22.05
C HIS A 465 -23.75 6.55 23.45
N ALA A 466 -25.07 6.45 23.53
CA ALA A 466 -25.78 6.34 24.81
C ALA A 466 -25.20 5.29 25.76
N ASP A 467 -24.45 4.32 25.23
CA ASP A 467 -23.81 3.20 25.93
C ASP A 467 -22.33 3.46 26.35
N GLY A 468 -21.82 4.68 26.16
CA GLY A 468 -20.50 5.07 26.68
C GLY A 468 -19.28 4.65 25.86
N GLU A 469 -19.43 4.02 24.71
CA GLU A 469 -18.31 3.65 23.84
C GLU A 469 -17.69 4.84 23.09
N PRO A 470 -16.35 4.88 22.89
CA PRO A 470 -15.71 5.96 22.16
C PRO A 470 -16.09 5.93 20.68
N VAL A 471 -16.61 7.04 20.17
CA VAL A 471 -16.88 7.20 18.73
C VAL A 471 -15.56 7.26 17.99
N TYR A 472 -15.42 6.42 16.97
CA TYR A 472 -14.27 6.41 16.07
C TYR A 472 -14.07 7.78 15.39
N GLN A 473 -12.87 8.35 15.50
CA GLN A 473 -12.50 9.62 14.87
C GLN A 473 -11.39 9.38 13.85
N ASP A 474 -11.77 9.43 12.58
CA ASP A 474 -10.81 9.42 11.47
C ASP A 474 -10.28 10.82 11.15
N ARG A 475 -9.41 10.92 10.13
CA ARG A 475 -8.82 12.19 9.68
C ARG A 475 -9.89 13.23 9.34
N ILE A 476 -10.90 12.84 8.57
CA ILE A 476 -11.98 13.74 8.14
C ILE A 476 -12.77 14.26 9.33
N SER A 477 -13.11 13.37 10.28
CA SER A 477 -13.81 13.81 11.51
C SER A 477 -12.98 14.80 12.32
N LYS A 478 -11.66 14.58 12.42
CA LYS A 478 -10.73 15.51 13.12
C LYS A 478 -10.64 16.87 12.41
N GLN A 479 -10.47 16.87 11.09
CA GLN A 479 -10.42 18.10 10.28
C GLN A 479 -11.77 18.84 10.31
N ALA A 480 -12.88 18.09 10.13
CA ALA A 480 -14.22 18.65 10.22
C ALA A 480 -14.50 19.30 11.58
N ALA A 481 -14.10 18.66 12.67
CA ALA A 481 -14.27 19.21 14.01
C ALA A 481 -13.54 20.57 14.18
N ARG A 482 -12.35 20.72 13.62
CA ARG A 482 -11.59 21.99 13.66
C ARG A 482 -12.21 23.07 12.80
N ILE A 483 -12.58 22.76 11.55
CA ILE A 483 -13.31 23.70 10.68
C ILE A 483 -14.59 24.16 11.37
N CYS A 484 -15.29 23.25 12.06
CA CYS A 484 -16.48 23.61 12.81
C CYS A 484 -16.21 24.60 13.95
N GLN A 485 -15.08 24.46 14.64
CA GLN A 485 -14.68 25.40 15.69
C GLN A 485 -14.28 26.76 15.12
N GLU A 486 -13.48 26.79 14.05
CA GLU A 486 -12.97 28.00 13.44
C GLU A 486 -14.09 28.82 12.78
N PHE A 487 -14.94 28.18 12.00
CA PHE A 487 -16.05 28.82 11.27
C PHE A 487 -17.38 28.79 12.03
N ARG A 488 -17.39 28.41 13.29
CA ARG A 488 -18.57 28.39 14.18
C ARG A 488 -19.77 27.66 13.59
N LEU A 489 -19.54 26.47 13.01
CA LEU A 489 -20.62 25.64 12.52
C LEU A 489 -21.39 25.03 13.69
N SER A 490 -22.72 24.90 13.53
CA SER A 490 -23.55 24.20 14.53
C SER A 490 -23.26 22.69 14.49
N ALA A 491 -23.59 21.97 15.56
CA ALA A 491 -23.39 20.51 15.63
C ALA A 491 -24.05 19.78 14.44
N ARG A 492 -25.22 20.25 14.00
CA ARG A 492 -25.94 19.65 12.86
C ARG A 492 -25.33 20.01 11.51
N GLU A 493 -24.79 21.20 11.36
CA GLU A 493 -24.04 21.60 10.16
C GLU A 493 -22.73 20.81 10.09
N ALA A 494 -22.07 20.56 11.22
CA ALA A 494 -20.88 19.71 11.30
C ALA A 494 -21.15 18.28 10.80
N GLU A 495 -22.23 17.66 11.26
CA GLU A 495 -22.65 16.31 10.83
C GLU A 495 -22.92 16.26 9.33
N VAL A 496 -23.69 17.23 8.81
CA VAL A 496 -23.98 17.32 7.38
C VAL A 496 -22.71 17.57 6.57
N MET A 497 -21.81 18.45 7.03
CA MET A 497 -20.55 18.75 6.38
C MET A 497 -19.67 17.49 6.28
N GLU A 498 -19.51 16.75 7.36
CA GLU A 498 -18.73 15.52 7.38
C GLU A 498 -19.25 14.48 6.37
N HIS A 499 -20.56 14.30 6.29
CA HIS A 499 -21.15 13.42 5.30
C HIS A 499 -20.95 13.91 3.85
N ILE A 500 -21.01 15.23 3.60
CA ILE A 500 -20.75 15.81 2.27
C ILE A 500 -19.29 15.55 1.85
N VAL A 501 -18.34 15.76 2.76
CA VAL A 501 -16.90 15.53 2.52
C VAL A 501 -16.62 14.07 2.24
N ARG A 502 -17.27 13.16 2.95
CA ARG A 502 -17.23 11.71 2.68
C ARG A 502 -17.86 11.29 1.35
N GLY A 503 -18.32 12.25 0.55
CA GLY A 503 -18.85 11.98 -0.79
C GLY A 503 -20.32 11.53 -0.84
N LYS A 504 -21.03 11.45 0.30
CA LYS A 504 -22.43 10.99 0.34
C LYS A 504 -23.37 11.91 -0.45
N THR A 505 -24.44 11.33 -0.97
CA THR A 505 -25.49 12.06 -1.67
C THR A 505 -26.48 12.67 -0.68
N VAL A 506 -27.21 13.71 -1.10
CA VAL A 506 -28.23 14.37 -0.26
C VAL A 506 -29.26 13.36 0.26
N VAL A 507 -29.70 12.43 -0.60
CA VAL A 507 -30.65 11.36 -0.25
C VAL A 507 -30.08 10.50 0.88
N ARG A 508 -28.82 10.04 0.74
CA ARG A 508 -28.18 9.18 1.73
C ARG A 508 -27.94 9.90 3.06
N ILE A 509 -27.56 11.18 3.02
CA ILE A 509 -27.40 12.00 4.22
C ILE A 509 -28.75 12.16 4.95
N ALA A 510 -29.83 12.35 4.19
CA ALA A 510 -31.18 12.47 4.74
C ALA A 510 -31.61 11.19 5.48
N GLU A 511 -31.37 10.02 4.86
CA GLU A 511 -31.63 8.71 5.45
C GLU A 511 -30.85 8.48 6.74
N GLU A 512 -29.52 8.69 6.72
CA GLU A 512 -28.64 8.42 7.86
C GLU A 512 -28.85 9.38 9.03
N LEU A 513 -29.16 10.64 8.74
CA LEU A 513 -29.44 11.64 9.77
C LEU A 513 -30.91 11.71 10.18
N VAL A 514 -31.78 10.88 9.57
CA VAL A 514 -33.24 10.85 9.81
C VAL A 514 -33.87 12.24 9.67
N ILE A 515 -33.57 12.93 8.57
CA ILE A 515 -34.12 14.26 8.22
C ILE A 515 -34.54 14.30 6.76
N SER A 516 -35.32 15.36 6.39
CA SER A 516 -35.72 15.52 4.99
C SER A 516 -34.55 15.95 4.09
N GLU A 517 -34.58 15.59 2.80
CA GLU A 517 -33.58 16.08 1.82
C GLU A 517 -33.51 17.62 1.76
N ASN A 518 -34.67 18.28 1.92
CA ASN A 518 -34.73 19.73 1.94
C ASN A 518 -33.99 20.31 3.15
N THR A 519 -34.05 19.63 4.30
CA THR A 519 -33.28 19.99 5.49
C THR A 519 -31.77 19.85 5.25
N VAL A 520 -31.35 18.76 4.58
CA VAL A 520 -29.92 18.58 4.18
C VAL A 520 -29.47 19.71 3.25
N ARG A 521 -30.26 20.03 2.22
CA ARG A 521 -29.95 21.13 1.28
C ARG A 521 -29.88 22.49 1.99
N MET A 522 -30.75 22.74 2.96
CA MET A 522 -30.73 23.95 3.77
C MET A 522 -29.45 24.03 4.62
N HIS A 523 -29.03 22.94 5.28
CA HIS A 523 -27.78 22.90 6.03
C HIS A 523 -26.58 23.09 5.09
N SER A 524 -26.55 22.42 3.95
CA SER A 524 -25.49 22.59 2.95
C SER A 524 -25.33 24.04 2.50
N LYS A 525 -26.45 24.72 2.22
CA LYS A 525 -26.44 26.15 1.83
C LYS A 525 -25.85 27.03 2.94
N ARG A 526 -26.20 26.76 4.21
CA ARG A 526 -25.67 27.50 5.36
C ARG A 526 -24.18 27.23 5.57
N ILE A 527 -23.73 25.98 5.41
CA ILE A 527 -22.33 25.59 5.48
C ILE A 527 -21.55 26.36 4.42
N TYR A 528 -21.99 26.34 3.17
CA TYR A 528 -21.32 27.02 2.06
C TYR A 528 -21.24 28.52 2.28
N ALA A 529 -22.29 29.14 2.79
CA ALA A 529 -22.30 30.56 3.12
C ALA A 529 -21.33 30.92 4.28
N LYS A 530 -21.21 30.04 5.29
CA LYS A 530 -20.28 30.28 6.43
C LYS A 530 -18.82 30.06 6.07
N LEU A 531 -18.53 29.16 5.11
CA LEU A 531 -17.18 28.84 4.65
C LEU A 531 -16.76 29.68 3.42
N ASP A 532 -17.65 30.54 2.92
CA ASP A 532 -17.45 31.35 1.69
C ASP A 532 -17.06 30.50 0.47
N ILE A 533 -17.75 29.38 0.28
CA ILE A 533 -17.55 28.45 -0.82
C ILE A 533 -18.83 28.26 -1.64
N HIS A 534 -18.69 27.85 -2.91
CA HIS A 534 -19.85 27.78 -3.81
C HIS A 534 -20.14 26.38 -4.33
N LYS A 535 -19.18 25.44 -4.22
CA LYS A 535 -19.29 24.10 -4.78
C LYS A 535 -18.90 23.04 -3.76
N LYS A 536 -19.47 21.83 -3.94
CA LYS A 536 -19.10 20.66 -3.14
C LYS A 536 -17.58 20.37 -3.20
N GLN A 537 -16.97 20.59 -4.37
CA GLN A 537 -15.54 20.35 -4.54
C GLN A 537 -14.70 21.32 -3.71
N ASP A 538 -15.10 22.59 -3.66
CA ASP A 538 -14.41 23.61 -2.85
C ASP A 538 -14.42 23.22 -1.35
N LEU A 539 -15.53 22.60 -0.88
CA LEU A 539 -15.60 22.08 0.49
C LEU A 539 -14.63 20.92 0.73
N ILE A 540 -14.55 19.98 -0.20
CA ILE A 540 -13.64 18.84 -0.11
C ILE A 540 -12.20 19.36 -0.12
N ASP A 541 -11.87 20.27 -1.02
CA ASP A 541 -10.52 20.83 -1.16
C ASP A 541 -10.15 21.66 0.10
N LEU A 542 -11.10 22.37 0.70
CA LEU A 542 -10.91 23.09 1.95
C LEU A 542 -10.57 22.12 3.09
N VAL A 543 -11.34 21.04 3.26
CA VAL A 543 -11.11 20.04 4.31
C VAL A 543 -9.80 19.31 4.09
N ASP A 544 -9.46 18.95 2.86
CA ASP A 544 -8.20 18.28 2.52
C ASP A 544 -6.98 19.17 2.72
N SER A 545 -7.12 20.49 2.50
CA SER A 545 -6.04 21.46 2.71
C SER A 545 -5.90 21.92 4.17
N PHE A 546 -6.91 21.66 5.00
CA PHE A 546 -6.94 22.13 6.38
C PHE A 546 -5.96 21.35 7.25
N ASP A 547 -4.93 22.04 7.76
CA ASP A 547 -3.91 21.39 8.59
C ASP A 547 -4.50 20.99 9.95
N PRO A 548 -4.45 19.73 10.34
CA PRO A 548 -4.93 19.31 11.65
C PRO A 548 -4.07 19.77 12.82
N GLU A 549 -2.89 20.34 12.60
CA GLU A 549 -2.04 20.86 13.67
C GLU A 549 -2.23 22.38 13.86
N PRO A 550 -2.54 22.88 15.09
CA PRO A 550 -2.60 24.30 15.35
C PRO A 550 -1.18 24.85 15.40
N GLY A 551 -0.85 25.68 14.43
CA GLY A 551 0.25 26.63 14.54
C GLY A 551 1.62 26.01 14.82
N SER A 552 2.27 25.60 13.79
CA SER A 552 3.73 25.55 13.74
C SER A 552 4.23 26.77 12.98
#